data_71454dc6d88e4fb13a66c377badaa752
#
_entry.id   71454dc6d88e4fb13a66c377badaa752
#
_cell.length_a   1.000
_cell.length_b   1.000
_cell.length_c   1.000
_cell.angle_alpha   90.00
_cell.angle_beta   90.00
_cell.angle_gamma   90.00
#
_symmetry.space_group_name_H-M   'P 1'
#
loop_
_entity.id
_entity.type
_entity.pdbx_description
1 polymer ?
#
loop_
_entity_poly.entity_id
_entity_poly.type
_entity_poly.pdbx_seq_one_letter_code
_entity_poly.pdbx_strand_id
1 'polypeptide(L)'
;MFSIALAEKYLVDDGCRSDANDDFESSYELKSYKAGVRCCTEHDQTCETIGLCPDDATTFDDAVAKCLRIGKMLCTKEQLDSSRCCETGGLCDHNPVWTKTIRYMSKH
;
A
#
# COMPACT_ATOMS: atom_id res chain seq x y z
N MET A 1 17.46 -31.83 0.00
CA MET A 1 16.18 -31.24 0.33
C MET A 1 16.17 -29.77 -0.01
N PHE A 2 15.17 -29.34 -0.59
CA PHE A 2 15.05 -27.93 -0.90
C PHE A 2 13.78 -27.39 -0.25
N SER A 3 13.79 -26.13 0.05
CA SER A 3 12.59 -25.51 0.59
C SER A 3 11.75 -24.96 -0.56
N ILE A 4 10.47 -25.08 -0.40
CA ILE A 4 9.55 -24.47 -1.35
C ILE A 4 9.33 -23.05 -0.88
N ALA A 5 9.72 -22.11 -1.72
CA ALA A 5 9.48 -20.72 -1.40
C ALA A 5 7.98 -20.47 -1.45
N LEU A 6 7.46 -19.94 -0.37
CA LEU A 6 6.06 -19.54 -0.34
C LEU A 6 5.94 -18.18 -1.00
N ALA A 7 4.96 -18.04 -1.86
CA ALA A 7 4.69 -16.75 -2.47
C ALA A 7 4.17 -15.81 -1.40
N GLU A 8 4.74 -14.62 -1.34
CA GLU A 8 4.28 -13.58 -0.45
C GLU A 8 3.29 -12.70 -1.17
N LYS A 9 2.23 -12.38 -0.50
CA LYS A 9 1.27 -11.40 -0.99
C LYS A 9 1.20 -10.26 -0.01
N TYR A 10 1.08 -9.07 -0.56
CA TYR A 10 1.00 -7.85 0.22
C TYR A 10 -0.37 -7.23 0.04
N LEU A 11 -0.89 -6.68 1.11
CA LEU A 11 -2.21 -6.10 1.06
C LEU A 11 -2.21 -4.82 0.25
N VAL A 12 -3.16 -4.71 -0.64
CA VAL A 12 -3.48 -3.50 -1.38
C VAL A 12 -4.80 -3.01 -0.83
N ASP A 13 -4.83 -1.77 -0.40
CA ASP A 13 -6.01 -1.19 0.23
C ASP A 13 -6.39 0.10 -0.46
N ASP A 14 -7.55 0.61 -0.10
CA ASP A 14 -8.00 1.89 -0.59
C ASP A 14 -7.16 3.00 0.00
N GLY A 15 -6.83 3.98 -0.81
CA GLY A 15 -6.04 5.12 -0.34
C GLY A 15 -6.72 5.94 0.74
N CYS A 16 -8.05 5.95 0.77
CA CYS A 16 -8.79 6.68 1.79
C CYS A 16 -10.03 5.88 2.18
N ARG A 17 -9.90 5.06 3.21
CA ARG A 17 -10.96 4.13 3.60
C ARG A 17 -12.16 4.80 4.25
N SER A 18 -12.01 6.02 4.72
CA SER A 18 -13.09 6.69 5.43
C SER A 18 -14.22 7.20 4.51
N ASP A 19 -14.03 7.14 3.20
CA ASP A 19 -15.07 7.57 2.28
C ASP A 19 -16.20 6.55 2.27
N ALA A 20 -17.36 6.97 2.70
CA ALA A 20 -18.51 6.08 2.84
C ALA A 20 -19.02 5.57 1.49
N ASN A 21 -18.66 6.21 0.40
CA ASN A 21 -19.11 5.81 -0.93
C ASN A 21 -18.10 4.92 -1.64
N ASP A 22 -17.06 4.53 -0.95
CA ASP A 22 -15.98 3.77 -1.55
C ASP A 22 -16.31 2.28 -1.49
N ASP A 23 -16.39 1.67 -2.65
CA ASP A 23 -16.68 0.24 -2.78
C ASP A 23 -15.43 -0.61 -2.90
N PHE A 24 -14.24 0.01 -2.86
CA PHE A 24 -13.02 -0.77 -3.03
C PHE A 24 -12.80 -1.70 -1.86
N GLU A 25 -12.56 -2.95 -2.18
CA GLU A 25 -12.22 -3.95 -1.18
C GLU A 25 -10.73 -4.23 -1.23
N SER A 26 -10.11 -4.30 -0.06
CA SER A 26 -8.69 -4.63 0.00
C SER A 26 -8.46 -6.05 -0.48
N SER A 27 -7.29 -6.27 -1.08
CA SER A 27 -6.93 -7.59 -1.59
C SER A 27 -5.45 -7.82 -1.36
N TYR A 28 -5.07 -9.09 -1.29
CA TYR A 28 -3.65 -9.47 -1.22
C TYR A 28 -3.16 -9.77 -2.62
N GLU A 29 -2.09 -9.10 -3.02
CA GLU A 29 -1.57 -9.19 -4.38
C GLU A 29 -0.10 -9.56 -4.38
N LEU A 30 0.33 -10.24 -5.44
CA LEU A 30 1.75 -10.51 -5.63
C LEU A 30 2.49 -9.20 -5.91
N LYS A 31 3.80 -9.23 -5.71
CA LYS A 31 4.64 -8.03 -5.86
C LYS A 31 4.58 -7.39 -7.24
N SER A 32 4.25 -8.16 -8.26
CA SER A 32 4.19 -7.64 -9.64
C SER A 32 2.93 -6.83 -9.93
N TYR A 33 1.96 -6.88 -9.03
CA TYR A 33 0.77 -6.06 -9.17
C TYR A 33 1.16 -4.57 -9.14
N LYS A 34 0.36 -3.73 -9.75
CA LYS A 34 0.63 -2.29 -9.80
C LYS A 34 -0.36 -1.54 -8.94
N ALA A 35 0.15 -0.80 -7.99
CA ALA A 35 -0.69 0.00 -7.10
C ALA A 35 0.02 1.30 -6.76
N GLY A 36 -0.72 2.24 -6.19
CA GLY A 36 -0.17 3.52 -5.81
C GLY A 36 0.73 3.44 -4.59
N VAL A 37 1.38 4.56 -4.28
CA VAL A 37 2.39 4.61 -3.22
C VAL A 37 2.02 5.69 -2.22
N ARG A 38 1.74 5.28 -1.00
CA ARG A 38 1.56 6.18 0.14
C ARG A 38 2.50 5.75 1.25
N CYS A 39 3.21 6.72 1.79
CA CYS A 39 4.28 6.49 2.75
C CYS A 39 3.90 7.11 4.08
N CYS A 40 4.13 6.38 5.15
CA CYS A 40 3.75 6.79 6.49
C CYS A 40 4.95 6.75 7.42
N THR A 41 4.92 7.57 8.46
CA THR A 41 5.85 7.43 9.57
C THR A 41 5.14 6.69 10.69
N GLU A 42 5.94 6.06 11.54
CA GLU A 42 5.37 5.24 12.60
C GLU A 42 4.85 6.07 13.75
N HIS A 43 5.56 7.13 14.10
CA HIS A 43 5.31 7.85 15.33
C HIS A 43 4.49 9.14 15.18
N ASP A 44 4.55 9.77 14.05
CA ASP A 44 3.73 10.96 13.84
C ASP A 44 2.58 10.59 12.88
N GLN A 45 1.70 11.52 12.67
CA GLN A 45 0.50 11.25 11.88
C GLN A 45 0.68 11.61 10.40
N THR A 46 1.92 11.65 9.93
CA THR A 46 2.16 12.09 8.56
C THR A 46 1.98 10.97 7.55
N CYS A 47 1.54 11.37 6.37
CA CYS A 47 1.41 10.50 5.22
C CYS A 47 1.73 11.32 3.98
N GLU A 48 2.52 10.73 3.08
CA GLU A 48 2.83 11.37 1.82
C GLU A 48 2.46 10.45 0.68
N THR A 49 1.91 11.02 -0.38
CA THR A 49 1.61 10.29 -1.60
C THR A 49 2.72 10.56 -2.61
N ILE A 50 3.24 9.51 -3.21
CA ILE A 50 4.29 9.62 -4.24
C ILE A 50 3.66 9.34 -5.59
N GLY A 51 3.71 10.35 -6.47
CA GLY A 51 3.17 10.20 -7.82
C GLY A 51 1.66 10.31 -7.88
N LEU A 52 1.10 9.92 -9.01
CA LEU A 52 -0.34 10.00 -9.29
C LEU A 52 -0.94 8.60 -9.38
N CYS A 53 -2.18 8.45 -8.98
CA CYS A 53 -2.92 7.21 -9.16
C CYS A 53 -3.93 7.38 -10.28
N PRO A 54 -4.10 6.39 -11.14
CA PRO A 54 -3.30 5.17 -11.21
C PRO A 54 -2.06 5.28 -12.08
N ASP A 55 -1.77 6.45 -12.64
CA ASP A 55 -0.75 6.63 -13.68
C ASP A 55 0.63 6.18 -13.23
N ASP A 56 0.97 6.46 -11.97
CA ASP A 56 2.28 6.10 -11.42
C ASP A 56 2.24 4.85 -10.55
N ALA A 57 1.20 4.03 -10.73
CA ALA A 57 1.13 2.77 -10.02
C ALA A 57 2.36 1.91 -10.33
N THR A 58 2.88 1.24 -9.31
CA THR A 58 4.14 0.53 -9.45
C THR A 58 4.13 -0.77 -8.65
N THR A 59 5.18 -1.55 -8.82
CA THR A 59 5.33 -2.83 -8.12
C THR A 59 5.63 -2.59 -6.65
N PHE A 60 5.47 -3.65 -5.86
CA PHE A 60 5.69 -3.56 -4.42
C PHE A 60 7.12 -3.10 -4.07
N ASP A 61 8.12 -3.74 -4.69
CA ASP A 61 9.51 -3.40 -4.36
C ASP A 61 9.86 -1.95 -4.72
N ASP A 62 9.34 -1.48 -5.84
CA ASP A 62 9.54 -0.08 -6.22
C ASP A 62 8.85 0.86 -5.25
N ALA A 63 7.66 0.49 -4.78
CA ALA A 63 6.92 1.29 -3.81
C ALA A 63 7.71 1.42 -2.50
N VAL A 64 8.25 0.29 -2.02
CA VAL A 64 9.09 0.30 -0.82
C VAL A 64 10.27 1.24 -1.00
N ALA A 65 10.95 1.13 -2.14
CA ALA A 65 12.12 1.98 -2.41
C ALA A 65 11.77 3.46 -2.44
N LYS A 66 10.61 3.79 -3.01
CA LYS A 66 10.18 5.19 -3.07
C LYS A 66 9.95 5.76 -1.68
N CYS A 67 9.34 5.00 -0.79
CA CYS A 67 9.13 5.46 0.58
C CYS A 67 10.44 5.58 1.34
N LEU A 68 11.35 4.63 1.17
CA LEU A 68 12.64 4.68 1.86
C LEU A 68 13.45 5.89 1.45
N ARG A 69 13.34 6.34 0.20
CA ARG A 69 14.07 7.52 -0.26
C ARG A 69 13.72 8.78 0.53
N ILE A 70 12.53 8.85 1.06
CA ILE A 70 12.10 10.02 1.83
C ILE A 70 12.09 9.72 3.33
N GLY A 71 12.72 8.62 3.73
CA GLY A 71 12.83 8.27 5.14
C GLY A 71 11.55 7.76 5.76
N LYS A 72 10.68 7.18 4.95
CA LYS A 72 9.40 6.66 5.42
C LYS A 72 9.23 5.21 5.00
N MET A 73 8.11 4.63 5.38
CA MET A 73 7.76 3.26 5.01
C MET A 73 6.38 3.26 4.39
N LEU A 74 6.07 2.19 3.65
CA LEU A 74 4.69 2.03 3.19
C LEU A 74 3.76 2.05 4.39
N CYS A 75 2.59 2.62 4.21
CA CYS A 75 1.58 2.63 5.27
C CYS A 75 1.09 1.21 5.55
N THR A 76 0.62 0.97 6.77
CA THR A 76 -0.10 -0.25 7.08
C THR A 76 -1.56 -0.06 6.69
N LYS A 77 -2.30 -1.18 6.65
CA LYS A 77 -3.74 -1.10 6.44
C LYS A 77 -4.38 -0.21 7.50
N GLU A 78 -3.98 -0.38 8.75
CA GLU A 78 -4.53 0.40 9.85
C GLU A 78 -4.27 1.89 9.68
N GLN A 79 -3.09 2.25 9.19
CA GLN A 79 -2.77 3.65 8.95
C GLN A 79 -3.63 4.23 7.84
N LEU A 80 -3.86 3.48 6.77
CA LEU A 80 -4.75 3.94 5.70
C LEU A 80 -6.19 4.05 6.19
N ASP A 81 -6.63 3.07 6.97
CA ASP A 81 -8.00 3.04 7.48
C ASP A 81 -8.27 4.15 8.50
N SER A 82 -7.20 4.71 9.10
CA SER A 82 -7.34 5.81 10.05
C SER A 82 -7.55 7.16 9.38
N SER A 83 -7.61 7.20 8.07
CA SER A 83 -7.84 8.41 7.27
C SER A 83 -6.68 9.39 7.23
N ARG A 84 -5.52 9.04 7.80
CA ARG A 84 -4.38 9.98 7.82
C ARG A 84 -3.86 10.31 6.43
N CYS A 85 -4.10 9.41 5.46
CA CYS A 85 -3.65 9.61 4.09
C CYS A 85 -4.68 10.27 3.19
N CYS A 86 -5.89 10.48 3.68
CA CYS A 86 -6.93 11.08 2.85
C CYS A 86 -6.52 12.49 2.45
N GLU A 87 -6.75 12.81 1.19
CA GLU A 87 -6.47 14.13 0.63
C GLU A 87 -5.00 14.52 0.69
N THR A 88 -4.10 13.55 0.67
CA THR A 88 -2.66 13.83 0.64
C THR A 88 -2.12 13.95 -0.79
N GLY A 89 -3.00 14.00 -1.76
CA GLY A 89 -2.61 14.27 -3.13
C GLY A 89 -2.50 13.02 -3.98
N GLY A 90 -2.08 13.20 -5.22
CA GLY A 90 -1.83 12.11 -6.14
C GLY A 90 -3.07 11.40 -6.65
N LEU A 91 -4.26 11.88 -6.31
CA LEU A 91 -5.53 11.27 -6.72
C LEU A 91 -5.65 9.80 -6.27
N CYS A 92 -5.03 9.46 -5.14
CA CYS A 92 -4.99 8.08 -4.67
C CYS A 92 -6.09 7.72 -3.67
N ASP A 93 -6.95 8.66 -3.32
CA ASP A 93 -7.97 8.42 -2.30
C ASP A 93 -8.91 7.27 -2.64
N HIS A 94 -9.21 7.08 -3.91
CA HIS A 94 -10.13 6.04 -4.36
C HIS A 94 -9.44 5.01 -5.25
N ASN A 95 -8.15 4.85 -5.07
CA ASN A 95 -7.36 3.92 -5.86
C ASN A 95 -6.65 2.93 -4.96
N PRO A 96 -6.31 1.73 -5.49
CA PRO A 96 -5.53 0.78 -4.71
C PRO A 96 -4.13 1.31 -4.45
N VAL A 97 -3.67 1.18 -3.21
CA VAL A 97 -2.32 1.53 -2.84
C VAL A 97 -1.68 0.38 -2.07
N TRP A 98 -0.36 0.28 -2.18
CA TRP A 98 0.38 -0.75 -1.46
C TRP A 98 0.40 -0.48 0.04
N THR A 99 0.35 -1.55 0.83
CA THR A 99 0.61 -1.47 2.26
C THR A 99 1.81 -2.35 2.58
N LYS A 100 2.36 -2.19 3.78
CA LYS A 100 3.41 -3.11 4.23
C LYS A 100 2.84 -4.34 4.94
N THR A 101 1.53 -4.47 4.98
CA THR A 101 0.88 -5.63 5.56
C THR A 101 1.08 -6.83 4.63
N ILE A 102 1.56 -7.92 5.17
CA ILE A 102 1.97 -9.06 4.38
C ILE A 102 1.19 -10.30 4.77
N ARG A 103 0.99 -11.18 3.80
CA ARG A 103 0.42 -12.48 4.03
C ARG A 103 1.23 -13.53 3.28
N TYR A 104 1.67 -14.54 4.00
CA TYR A 104 2.33 -15.67 3.38
C TYR A 104 1.29 -16.66 2.88
N MET A 105 1.51 -17.18 1.69
CA MET A 105 0.63 -18.20 1.14
C MET A 105 0.88 -19.50 1.88
N SER A 106 -0.14 -19.98 2.55
CA SER A 106 -0.03 -21.23 3.27
C SER A 106 -0.10 -22.40 2.30
N LYS A 107 0.66 -23.42 2.61
CA LYS A 107 0.64 -24.64 1.84
C LYS A 107 -0.13 -25.69 2.58
N HIS A 108 -1.31 -25.91 2.21
CA HIS A 108 -2.10 -26.97 2.83
C HIS A 108 -2.77 -27.81 1.80
#